data_275ad950eb00958b720b55acbfb18e20
#
_entry.id   275ad950eb00958b720b55acbfb18e20
#
_cell.length_a   1.000
_cell.length_b   1.000
_cell.length_c   1.000
_cell.angle_alpha   90.00
_cell.angle_beta   90.00
_cell.angle_gamma   90.00
#
_symmetry.space_group_name_H-M   'P 1'
#
loop_
_entity.id
_entity.type
_entity.pdbx_description
1 polymer ?
#
loop_
_entity_poly.entity_id
_entity_poly.type
_entity_poly.pdbx_seq_one_letter_code
_entity_poly.pdbx_strand_id
1 'polypeptide(L)'
;MTTPRKPRNLTDLARQMNVTAATVSLALRNSPLLSAEVREKIQRTAAELEFSPRSYTRRTKSNRVKEKTGLGPVMLLLDDHGEEDPVRDGIMPVVSQNLSRYGIEHQYINQSRLRENPELLKGFKGIVFCNDLKGILLPENYPGVQVFGWEARGSALDRITTNDDEIVSLAVEYLCRAGVKRAVIIWQRNMVQIPRHPRIACFLERMNELGIQAAPMPFDREEPDFSGRMKELISSGDERIGFFGFNALCGVKLCCALESLGLLRKYSPHSVLVCDKSLLLNGFFPRPAMIDLNLPAMAERAVNLLIGRLGKPEYPGILMLQSPRLLLSQEQL
;
A
#
# COMPACT_ATOMS: atom_id res chain seq x y z
N MET A 1 -14.26 53.87 -19.01
CA MET A 1 -13.67 52.48 -19.20
C MET A 1 -12.81 52.21 -17.99
N THR A 2 -13.27 51.31 -17.07
CA THR A 2 -12.52 50.97 -15.88
C THR A 2 -11.35 50.06 -16.23
N THR A 3 -10.14 50.49 -15.93
CA THR A 3 -8.91 49.69 -16.12
C THR A 3 -9.06 48.31 -15.44
N PRO A 4 -8.77 47.21 -16.17
CA PRO A 4 -8.93 45.87 -15.57
C PRO A 4 -7.97 45.70 -14.40
N ARG A 5 -8.50 45.44 -13.24
CA ARG A 5 -7.76 45.27 -11.99
C ARG A 5 -7.04 43.93 -11.99
N LYS A 6 -5.73 43.90 -11.63
CA LYS A 6 -4.94 42.67 -11.54
C LYS A 6 -5.62 41.66 -10.62
N PRO A 7 -5.97 40.41 -11.08
CA PRO A 7 -6.69 39.42 -10.30
C PRO A 7 -5.81 38.91 -9.16
N ARG A 8 -6.39 38.76 -7.95
CA ARG A 8 -5.69 38.31 -6.73
C ARG A 8 -5.64 36.80 -6.59
N ASN A 9 -6.57 36.09 -7.23
CA ASN A 9 -6.72 34.64 -7.15
C ASN A 9 -7.45 34.10 -8.39
N LEU A 10 -7.53 32.75 -8.51
CA LEU A 10 -8.23 32.07 -9.61
C LEU A 10 -9.70 32.48 -9.74
N THR A 11 -10.37 32.73 -8.61
CA THR A 11 -11.79 33.14 -8.61
C THR A 11 -11.96 34.54 -9.16
N ASP A 12 -11.05 35.45 -8.87
CA ASP A 12 -11.08 36.81 -9.43
C ASP A 12 -10.87 36.79 -10.94
N LEU A 13 -9.91 36.00 -11.43
CA LEU A 13 -9.67 35.83 -12.87
C LEU A 13 -10.88 35.18 -13.57
N ALA A 14 -11.46 34.16 -12.95
CA ALA A 14 -12.65 33.47 -13.45
C ALA A 14 -13.84 34.43 -13.59
N ARG A 15 -14.04 35.30 -12.60
CA ARG A 15 -15.12 36.31 -12.61
C ARG A 15 -14.91 37.33 -13.72
N GLN A 16 -13.67 37.81 -13.95
CA GLN A 16 -13.34 38.74 -15.04
C GLN A 16 -13.58 38.13 -16.42
N MET A 17 -13.41 36.80 -16.55
CA MET A 17 -13.58 36.09 -17.82
C MET A 17 -14.95 35.44 -17.97
N ASN A 18 -15.84 35.58 -16.99
CA ASN A 18 -17.14 34.97 -16.95
C ASN A 18 -17.13 33.43 -17.12
N VAL A 19 -16.18 32.79 -16.44
CA VAL A 19 -16.02 31.32 -16.40
C VAL A 19 -15.90 30.83 -14.97
N THR A 20 -15.86 29.50 -14.75
CA THR A 20 -15.65 28.96 -13.40
C THR A 20 -14.17 28.95 -13.02
N ALA A 21 -13.85 29.01 -11.72
CA ALA A 21 -12.49 28.87 -11.23
C ALA A 21 -11.86 27.51 -11.61
N ALA A 22 -12.68 26.47 -11.74
CA ALA A 22 -12.25 25.15 -12.22
C ALA A 22 -11.81 25.23 -13.69
N THR A 23 -12.56 25.93 -14.54
CA THR A 23 -12.21 26.15 -15.96
C THR A 23 -10.87 26.90 -16.10
N VAL A 24 -10.67 27.97 -15.32
CA VAL A 24 -9.40 28.70 -15.30
C VAL A 24 -8.26 27.79 -14.84
N SER A 25 -8.47 27.01 -13.80
CA SER A 25 -7.46 26.08 -13.28
C SER A 25 -7.08 24.99 -14.30
N LEU A 26 -8.04 24.45 -15.05
CA LEU A 26 -7.80 23.48 -16.11
C LEU A 26 -7.04 24.12 -17.29
N ALA A 27 -7.40 25.35 -17.70
CA ALA A 27 -6.73 26.06 -18.78
C ALA A 27 -5.27 26.36 -18.46
N LEU A 28 -4.98 26.87 -17.26
CA LEU A 28 -3.62 27.19 -16.84
C LEU A 28 -2.71 25.95 -16.67
N ARG A 29 -3.30 24.76 -16.46
CA ARG A 29 -2.59 23.47 -16.44
C ARG A 29 -2.54 22.79 -17.80
N ASN A 30 -2.94 23.47 -18.87
CA ASN A 30 -2.96 22.93 -20.23
C ASN A 30 -3.77 21.64 -20.39
N SER A 31 -4.86 21.49 -19.63
CA SER A 31 -5.68 20.28 -19.61
C SER A 31 -6.38 20.03 -20.95
N PRO A 32 -6.37 18.80 -21.48
CA PRO A 32 -7.07 18.44 -22.72
C PRO A 32 -8.61 18.42 -22.56
N LEU A 33 -9.13 18.56 -21.35
CA LEU A 33 -10.58 18.62 -21.08
C LEU A 33 -11.25 19.92 -21.55
N LEU A 34 -10.46 20.92 -21.98
CA LEU A 34 -10.95 22.17 -22.55
C LEU A 34 -10.59 22.25 -24.04
N SER A 35 -11.45 22.89 -24.83
CA SER A 35 -11.10 23.20 -26.22
C SER A 35 -9.85 24.09 -26.30
N ALA A 36 -9.08 23.92 -27.36
CA ALA A 36 -7.86 24.71 -27.58
C ALA A 36 -8.13 26.22 -27.51
N GLU A 37 -9.22 26.66 -28.13
CA GLU A 37 -9.65 28.06 -28.18
C GLU A 37 -9.90 28.64 -26.76
N VAL A 38 -10.67 27.94 -25.94
CA VAL A 38 -10.97 28.39 -24.57
C VAL A 38 -9.71 28.40 -23.71
N ARG A 39 -8.85 27.42 -23.88
CA ARG A 39 -7.58 27.30 -23.14
C ARG A 39 -6.64 28.45 -23.47
N GLU A 40 -6.42 28.71 -24.76
CA GLU A 40 -5.55 29.79 -25.25
C GLU A 40 -6.07 31.17 -24.82
N LYS A 41 -7.38 31.40 -24.91
CA LYS A 41 -7.98 32.66 -24.49
C LYS A 41 -7.73 32.92 -22.99
N ILE A 42 -7.89 31.92 -22.15
CA ILE A 42 -7.67 32.05 -20.69
C ILE A 42 -6.18 32.28 -20.41
N GLN A 43 -5.29 31.53 -21.05
CA GLN A 43 -3.83 31.68 -20.87
C GLN A 43 -3.35 33.06 -21.34
N ARG A 44 -3.84 33.56 -22.45
CA ARG A 44 -3.51 34.92 -22.96
C ARG A 44 -3.97 36.00 -21.98
N THR A 45 -5.22 35.94 -21.52
CA THR A 45 -5.74 36.95 -20.58
C THR A 45 -5.00 36.88 -19.24
N ALA A 46 -4.62 35.68 -18.76
CA ALA A 46 -3.81 35.54 -17.57
C ALA A 46 -2.43 36.19 -17.74
N ALA A 47 -1.78 36.04 -18.91
CA ALA A 47 -0.51 36.66 -19.21
C ALA A 47 -0.62 38.20 -19.31
N GLU A 48 -1.66 38.72 -20.01
CA GLU A 48 -1.92 40.17 -20.14
C GLU A 48 -2.16 40.85 -18.79
N LEU A 49 -2.81 40.12 -17.84
CA LEU A 49 -3.04 40.61 -16.49
C LEU A 49 -1.90 40.29 -15.50
N GLU A 50 -0.78 39.79 -16.01
CA GLU A 50 0.36 39.32 -15.21
C GLU A 50 -0.07 38.41 -14.05
N PHE A 51 -1.09 37.59 -14.30
CA PHE A 51 -1.58 36.66 -13.32
C PHE A 51 -0.74 35.38 -13.34
N SER A 52 0.10 35.20 -12.34
CA SER A 52 0.74 33.92 -12.06
C SER A 52 -0.08 33.19 -10.99
N PRO A 53 -0.63 32.00 -11.28
CA PRO A 53 -1.23 31.21 -10.22
C PRO A 53 -0.13 30.97 -9.18
N ARG A 54 -0.34 31.45 -7.97
CA ARG A 54 0.50 31.00 -6.85
C ARG A 54 0.45 29.48 -6.91
N SER A 55 1.60 28.84 -7.03
CA SER A 55 1.68 27.37 -7.03
C SER A 55 0.79 26.89 -5.92
N TYR A 56 -0.30 26.19 -6.26
CA TYR A 56 -1.18 25.57 -5.29
C TYR A 56 -0.45 24.34 -4.78
N THR A 57 0.67 24.54 -4.14
CA THR A 57 1.04 23.68 -3.04
C THR A 57 -0.16 23.79 -2.13
N ARG A 58 -0.96 22.74 -2.11
CA ARG A 58 -2.05 22.53 -1.15
C ARG A 58 -1.46 23.01 0.17
N ARG A 59 -1.82 24.21 0.60
CA ARG A 59 -1.57 24.68 1.94
C ARG A 59 -2.36 23.73 2.84
N THR A 60 -1.83 22.54 3.06
CA THR A 60 -2.01 21.91 4.35
C THR A 60 -1.64 23.04 5.32
N LYS A 61 -2.58 23.39 6.20
CA LYS A 61 -2.39 24.38 7.27
C LYS A 61 -1.22 23.92 8.16
N SER A 62 0.01 24.05 7.71
CA SER A 62 1.22 23.62 8.38
C SER A 62 2.46 24.29 7.76
N ASN A 63 2.40 25.61 7.51
CA ASN A 63 3.59 26.45 7.55
C ASN A 63 3.61 27.27 8.87
N ARG A 64 3.29 26.63 9.98
CA ARG A 64 4.07 26.87 11.18
C ARG A 64 5.43 26.25 10.90
N VAL A 65 6.52 27.00 10.97
CA VAL A 65 7.85 26.47 11.28
C VAL A 65 7.60 25.57 12.49
N LYS A 66 7.55 24.25 12.24
CA LYS A 66 7.36 23.30 13.34
C LYS A 66 8.62 23.45 14.14
N GLU A 67 8.50 23.95 15.36
CA GLU A 67 9.53 23.81 16.37
C GLU A 67 10.03 22.38 16.26
N LYS A 68 11.35 22.20 16.12
CA LYS A 68 11.96 20.88 16.14
C LYS A 68 11.44 20.19 17.38
N THR A 69 10.68 19.12 17.24
CA THR A 69 9.99 18.44 18.34
C THR A 69 10.96 17.86 19.37
N GLY A 70 12.26 17.87 19.09
CA GLY A 70 13.28 17.23 19.91
C GLY A 70 13.20 15.71 19.94
N LEU A 71 12.26 15.11 19.20
CA LEU A 71 11.99 13.67 19.17
C LEU A 71 12.88 12.89 18.19
N GLY A 72 13.70 13.54 17.39
CA GLY A 72 14.54 12.86 16.39
C GLY A 72 16.03 12.98 16.73
N PRO A 73 16.90 12.39 15.90
CA PRO A 73 16.58 11.68 14.66
C PRO A 73 16.08 10.25 14.86
N VAL A 74 15.28 9.76 13.90
CA VAL A 74 14.75 8.39 13.84
C VAL A 74 15.41 7.63 12.70
N MET A 75 15.75 6.36 12.93
CA MET A 75 16.26 5.45 11.90
C MET A 75 15.10 4.79 11.18
N LEU A 76 15.08 4.84 9.84
CA LEU A 76 14.25 4.03 8.98
C LEU A 76 15.11 2.91 8.42
N LEU A 77 14.96 1.70 8.97
CA LEU A 77 15.79 0.58 8.61
C LEU A 77 15.21 -0.13 7.39
N LEU A 78 16.01 -0.22 6.32
CA LEU A 78 15.68 -0.90 5.09
C LEU A 78 16.29 -2.30 5.08
N ASP A 79 15.57 -3.26 4.52
CA ASP A 79 16.10 -4.60 4.25
C ASP A 79 17.17 -4.54 3.15
N ASP A 80 18.22 -5.36 3.25
CA ASP A 80 19.31 -5.42 2.26
C ASP A 80 18.91 -6.15 0.99
N HIS A 81 17.98 -7.05 1.12
CA HIS A 81 17.49 -7.82 -0.01
C HIS A 81 16.28 -7.10 -0.58
N GLY A 82 16.49 -6.44 -1.69
CA GLY A 82 15.44 -5.91 -2.54
C GLY A 82 14.55 -7.04 -3.09
N GLU A 83 13.96 -7.84 -2.21
CA GLU A 83 12.77 -8.58 -2.54
C GLU A 83 11.73 -7.52 -2.87
N GLU A 84 11.42 -7.40 -4.14
CA GLU A 84 10.42 -6.49 -4.66
C GLU A 84 9.05 -6.85 -4.06
N ASP A 85 8.84 -6.47 -2.81
CA ASP A 85 7.53 -6.51 -2.19
C ASP A 85 6.90 -5.12 -2.29
N PRO A 86 5.95 -4.90 -3.22
CA PRO A 86 5.34 -3.58 -3.41
C PRO A 86 4.68 -3.02 -2.15
N VAL A 87 4.31 -3.88 -1.21
CA VAL A 87 3.70 -3.47 0.06
C VAL A 87 4.76 -2.93 1.02
N ARG A 88 5.86 -3.65 1.17
CA ARG A 88 7.00 -3.21 2.00
C ARG A 88 7.63 -1.95 1.44
N ASP A 89 7.89 -1.93 0.14
CA ASP A 89 8.49 -0.78 -0.54
C ASP A 89 7.57 0.44 -0.48
N GLY A 90 6.25 0.21 -0.44
CA GLY A 90 5.26 1.28 -0.39
C GLY A 90 5.08 1.93 0.99
N ILE A 91 5.36 1.23 2.11
CA ILE A 91 5.03 1.75 3.45
C ILE A 91 6.10 2.69 4.00
N MET A 92 7.39 2.38 3.81
CA MET A 92 8.48 3.19 4.39
C MET A 92 8.53 4.64 3.87
N PRO A 93 8.29 4.93 2.58
CA PRO A 93 8.11 6.30 2.11
C PRO A 93 6.93 7.04 2.78
N VAL A 94 5.84 6.32 3.09
CA VAL A 94 4.69 6.93 3.79
C VAL A 94 5.01 7.19 5.26
N VAL A 95 5.75 6.30 5.92
CA VAL A 95 6.28 6.52 7.28
C VAL A 95 7.19 7.77 7.29
N SER A 96 8.13 7.85 6.35
CA SER A 96 9.02 9.01 6.18
C SER A 96 8.23 10.32 6.01
N GLN A 97 7.21 10.30 5.16
CA GLN A 97 6.34 11.47 4.98
C GLN A 97 5.61 11.87 6.26
N ASN A 98 5.13 10.91 7.04
CA ASN A 98 4.46 11.17 8.31
C ASN A 98 5.45 11.72 9.36
N LEU A 99 6.65 11.15 9.50
CA LEU A 99 7.70 11.72 10.38
C LEU A 99 8.01 13.16 10.01
N SER A 100 8.16 13.46 8.71
CA SER A 100 8.37 14.83 8.22
C SER A 100 7.21 15.77 8.58
N ARG A 101 5.96 15.29 8.54
CA ARG A 101 4.78 16.08 8.97
C ARG A 101 4.81 16.45 10.45
N TYR A 102 5.37 15.57 11.28
CA TYR A 102 5.59 15.84 12.72
C TYR A 102 6.88 16.61 13.00
N GLY A 103 7.67 16.99 11.97
CA GLY A 103 8.94 17.67 12.14
C GLY A 103 10.02 16.80 12.77
N ILE A 104 9.92 15.48 12.65
CA ILE A 104 10.89 14.51 13.17
C ILE A 104 11.94 14.25 12.11
N GLU A 105 13.20 14.53 12.45
CA GLU A 105 14.35 14.20 11.59
C GLU A 105 14.48 12.68 11.49
N HIS A 106 14.77 12.15 10.29
CA HIS A 106 14.95 10.72 10.08
C HIS A 106 15.92 10.43 8.95
N GLN A 107 16.47 9.22 8.95
CA GLN A 107 17.43 8.77 7.95
C GLN A 107 17.20 7.30 7.61
N TYR A 108 17.32 6.96 6.33
CA TYR A 108 17.33 5.58 5.86
C TYR A 108 18.70 4.94 6.08
N ILE A 109 18.71 3.75 6.68
CA ILE A 109 19.90 2.91 6.91
C ILE A 109 19.58 1.49 6.47
N ASN A 110 20.48 0.83 5.77
CA ASN A 110 20.31 -0.58 5.41
C ASN A 110 20.70 -1.49 6.57
N GLN A 111 20.07 -2.66 6.65
CA GLN A 111 20.36 -3.64 7.70
C GLN A 111 21.83 -4.09 7.71
N SER A 112 22.45 -4.33 6.53
CA SER A 112 23.88 -4.66 6.41
C SER A 112 24.76 -3.61 7.09
N ARG A 113 24.54 -2.34 6.77
CA ARG A 113 25.29 -1.23 7.37
C ARG A 113 25.13 -1.16 8.88
N LEU A 114 23.94 -1.45 9.40
CA LEU A 114 23.70 -1.45 10.84
C LEU A 114 24.35 -2.68 11.52
N ARG A 115 24.35 -3.85 10.86
CA ARG A 115 25.06 -5.04 11.36
C ARG A 115 26.57 -4.84 11.42
N GLU A 116 27.14 -4.21 10.39
CA GLU A 116 28.57 -3.88 10.34
C GLU A 116 28.97 -2.83 11.37
N ASN A 117 28.07 -1.91 11.68
CA ASN A 117 28.31 -0.81 12.61
C ASN A 117 27.13 -0.56 13.57
N PRO A 118 26.97 -1.40 14.61
CA PRO A 118 25.89 -1.26 15.60
C PRO A 118 25.91 0.08 16.35
N GLU A 119 27.08 0.73 16.45
CA GLU A 119 27.24 2.04 17.09
C GLU A 119 26.39 3.15 16.43
N LEU A 120 25.94 2.95 15.18
CA LEU A 120 25.03 3.87 14.50
C LEU A 120 23.74 4.11 15.32
N LEU A 121 23.29 3.10 16.08
CA LEU A 121 22.08 3.25 16.94
C LEU A 121 22.20 4.42 17.92
N LYS A 122 23.41 4.73 18.41
CA LYS A 122 23.64 5.84 19.35
C LYS A 122 23.30 7.21 18.76
N GLY A 123 23.33 7.32 17.43
CA GLY A 123 22.96 8.55 16.71
C GLY A 123 21.46 8.78 16.55
N PHE A 124 20.62 7.81 16.95
CA PHE A 124 19.18 7.87 16.76
C PHE A 124 18.42 7.70 18.07
N LYS A 125 17.25 8.32 18.15
CA LYS A 125 16.34 8.24 19.31
C LYS A 125 15.39 7.05 19.22
N GLY A 126 15.19 6.50 18.03
CA GLY A 126 14.32 5.37 17.79
C GLY A 126 14.44 4.81 16.37
N ILE A 127 13.76 3.72 16.11
CA ILE A 127 13.85 2.97 14.86
C ILE A 127 12.46 2.54 14.36
N VAL A 128 12.24 2.61 13.04
CA VAL A 128 11.12 1.95 12.38
C VAL A 128 11.67 0.99 11.34
N PHE A 129 11.16 -0.23 11.30
CA PHE A 129 11.62 -1.26 10.36
C PHE A 129 10.47 -2.18 9.94
N CYS A 130 10.64 -2.82 8.78
CA CYS A 130 9.72 -3.86 8.30
C CYS A 130 10.29 -5.24 8.62
N ASN A 131 9.39 -6.18 8.95
CA ASN A 131 9.73 -7.58 9.22
C ASN A 131 10.75 -7.77 10.36
N ASP A 132 11.73 -8.65 10.17
CA ASP A 132 12.66 -9.03 11.22
C ASP A 132 13.98 -8.27 11.14
N LEU A 133 14.62 -8.10 12.28
CA LEU A 133 15.91 -7.43 12.40
C LEU A 133 17.09 -8.31 11.95
N LYS A 134 16.86 -9.57 11.60
CA LYS A 134 17.85 -10.52 11.03
C LYS A 134 19.25 -10.45 11.69
N GLY A 135 19.30 -10.66 13.00
CA GLY A 135 20.56 -10.67 13.76
C GLY A 135 21.02 -9.31 14.29
N ILE A 136 20.26 -8.25 14.09
CA ILE A 136 20.49 -6.95 14.75
C ILE A 136 19.90 -7.00 16.15
N LEU A 137 20.72 -6.76 17.17
CA LEU A 137 20.27 -6.65 18.56
C LEU A 137 20.06 -5.18 18.92
N LEU A 138 18.85 -4.86 19.32
CA LEU A 138 18.55 -3.53 19.86
C LEU A 138 18.89 -3.50 21.35
N PRO A 139 19.36 -2.36 21.89
CA PRO A 139 19.52 -2.18 23.33
C PRO A 139 18.17 -2.37 24.05
N GLU A 140 18.26 -2.74 25.32
CA GLU A 140 17.06 -2.84 26.17
C GLU A 140 16.28 -1.53 26.17
N ASN A 141 14.97 -1.61 26.04
CA ASN A 141 14.04 -0.45 25.98
C ASN A 141 14.36 0.55 24.85
N TYR A 142 15.10 0.15 23.81
CA TYR A 142 15.33 1.01 22.65
C TYR A 142 14.02 1.29 21.93
N PRO A 143 13.62 2.57 21.74
CA PRO A 143 12.36 2.91 21.12
C PRO A 143 12.28 2.40 19.69
N GLY A 144 11.35 1.48 19.41
CA GLY A 144 11.23 0.90 18.08
C GLY A 144 9.81 0.49 17.75
N VAL A 145 9.49 0.55 16.45
CA VAL A 145 8.24 0.07 15.88
C VAL A 145 8.53 -0.87 14.71
N GLN A 146 8.03 -2.08 14.83
CA GLN A 146 8.06 -3.07 13.76
C GLN A 146 6.78 -3.01 12.95
N VAL A 147 6.90 -2.98 11.62
CA VAL A 147 5.79 -3.04 10.68
C VAL A 147 5.84 -4.36 9.94
N PHE A 148 4.71 -5.06 9.84
CA PHE A 148 4.57 -6.39 9.21
C PHE A 148 5.37 -7.54 9.87
N GLY A 149 5.79 -7.39 11.11
CA GLY A 149 6.58 -8.44 11.77
C GLY A 149 5.74 -9.58 12.33
N TRP A 150 6.26 -10.80 12.19
CA TRP A 150 5.62 -12.04 12.64
C TRP A 150 6.08 -12.52 14.00
N GLU A 151 7.36 -12.45 14.30
CA GLU A 151 8.00 -13.30 15.30
C GLU A 151 8.45 -12.63 16.60
N ALA A 152 8.19 -11.37 16.84
CA ALA A 152 8.66 -10.76 18.08
C ALA A 152 7.79 -11.12 19.30
N ARG A 153 7.69 -12.40 19.63
CA ARG A 153 7.16 -12.81 20.95
C ARG A 153 8.10 -12.31 22.04
N GLY A 154 7.59 -11.49 22.95
CA GLY A 154 8.34 -11.03 24.11
C GLY A 154 9.28 -9.83 23.88
N SER A 155 9.24 -9.18 22.75
CA SER A 155 10.00 -7.92 22.55
C SER A 155 9.32 -6.73 23.21
N ALA A 156 10.11 -5.80 23.73
CA ALA A 156 9.65 -4.50 24.21
C ALA A 156 9.21 -3.55 23.07
N LEU A 157 9.30 -4.01 21.82
CA LEU A 157 8.97 -3.22 20.63
C LEU A 157 7.47 -3.12 20.42
N ASP A 158 7.04 -1.95 19.97
CA ASP A 158 5.70 -1.80 19.43
C ASP A 158 5.62 -2.43 18.04
N ARG A 159 4.48 -2.99 17.72
CA ARG A 159 4.25 -3.65 16.45
C ARG A 159 2.93 -3.24 15.83
N ILE A 160 2.94 -3.03 14.54
CA ILE A 160 1.74 -2.93 13.74
C ILE A 160 1.81 -3.92 12.58
N THR A 161 0.79 -4.75 12.45
CA THR A 161 0.72 -5.75 11.38
C THR A 161 -0.69 -5.87 10.83
N THR A 162 -0.86 -6.64 9.77
CA THR A 162 -2.18 -6.93 9.19
C THR A 162 -2.97 -7.89 10.07
N ASN A 163 -4.29 -7.74 10.07
CA ASN A 163 -5.18 -8.73 10.68
C ASN A 163 -5.44 -9.86 9.68
N ASP A 164 -4.60 -10.90 9.72
CA ASP A 164 -4.70 -12.03 8.79
C ASP A 164 -6.01 -12.82 8.95
N ASP A 165 -6.60 -12.84 10.14
CA ASP A 165 -7.90 -13.46 10.39
C ASP A 165 -9.03 -12.75 9.63
N GLU A 166 -9.07 -11.41 9.66
CA GLU A 166 -10.02 -10.62 8.88
C GLU A 166 -9.75 -10.71 7.37
N ILE A 167 -8.48 -10.76 6.95
CA ILE A 167 -8.12 -10.97 5.53
C ILE A 167 -8.71 -12.29 5.02
N VAL A 168 -8.51 -13.36 5.79
CA VAL A 168 -9.06 -14.69 5.45
C VAL A 168 -10.59 -14.67 5.46
N SER A 169 -11.21 -14.02 6.44
CA SER A 169 -12.66 -13.90 6.51
C SER A 169 -13.25 -13.23 5.27
N LEU A 170 -12.65 -12.11 4.84
CA LEU A 170 -13.05 -11.42 3.61
C LEU A 170 -12.85 -12.27 2.36
N ALA A 171 -11.75 -13.04 2.29
CA ALA A 171 -11.46 -13.91 1.15
C ALA A 171 -12.47 -15.07 1.06
N VAL A 172 -12.76 -15.73 2.18
CA VAL A 172 -13.73 -16.82 2.27
C VAL A 172 -15.12 -16.30 1.90
N GLU A 173 -15.56 -15.20 2.49
CA GLU A 173 -16.87 -14.61 2.21
C GLU A 173 -17.04 -14.23 0.73
N TYR A 174 -16.03 -13.59 0.15
CA TYR A 174 -16.03 -13.21 -1.28
C TYR A 174 -16.18 -14.42 -2.19
N LEU A 175 -15.39 -15.47 -1.97
CA LEU A 175 -15.42 -16.67 -2.80
C LEU A 175 -16.70 -17.50 -2.58
N CYS A 176 -17.22 -17.58 -1.36
CA CYS A 176 -18.50 -18.23 -1.08
C CYS A 176 -19.66 -17.51 -1.80
N ARG A 177 -19.70 -16.18 -1.78
CA ARG A 177 -20.71 -15.41 -2.53
C ARG A 177 -20.61 -15.64 -4.04
N ALA A 178 -19.43 -15.89 -4.56
CA ALA A 178 -19.22 -16.25 -5.95
C ALA A 178 -19.73 -17.69 -6.30
N GLY A 179 -20.11 -18.46 -5.29
CA GLY A 179 -20.61 -19.85 -5.46
C GLY A 179 -19.55 -20.81 -5.94
N VAL A 180 -18.28 -20.61 -5.55
CA VAL A 180 -17.18 -21.52 -5.92
C VAL A 180 -17.33 -22.87 -5.22
N LYS A 181 -16.88 -23.94 -5.88
CA LYS A 181 -16.84 -25.31 -5.36
C LYS A 181 -15.43 -25.77 -5.03
N ARG A 182 -14.47 -25.12 -5.67
CA ARG A 182 -13.04 -25.32 -5.41
C ARG A 182 -12.38 -23.97 -5.19
N ALA A 183 -11.42 -23.90 -4.28
CA ALA A 183 -10.66 -22.69 -4.01
C ALA A 183 -9.16 -22.95 -4.06
N VAL A 184 -8.41 -22.01 -4.57
CA VAL A 184 -6.94 -22.13 -4.68
C VAL A 184 -6.30 -20.90 -4.12
N ILE A 185 -5.42 -21.09 -3.13
CA ILE A 185 -4.57 -20.01 -2.64
C ILE A 185 -3.19 -20.09 -3.29
N ILE A 186 -2.74 -18.97 -3.84
CA ILE A 186 -1.50 -18.84 -4.62
C ILE A 186 -0.50 -17.99 -3.85
N TRP A 187 0.71 -18.52 -3.64
CA TRP A 187 1.80 -17.77 -3.00
C TRP A 187 3.16 -18.14 -3.56
N GLN A 188 4.13 -17.26 -3.40
CA GLN A 188 5.51 -17.46 -3.81
C GLN A 188 6.31 -18.10 -2.67
N ARG A 189 7.02 -19.23 -2.94
CA ARG A 189 7.68 -20.05 -1.91
C ARG A 189 8.74 -19.30 -1.10
N ASN A 190 9.55 -18.50 -1.75
CA ASN A 190 10.63 -17.75 -1.09
C ASN A 190 10.14 -16.54 -0.26
N MET A 191 8.90 -16.08 -0.48
CA MET A 191 8.32 -14.97 0.31
C MET A 191 7.65 -15.46 1.60
N VAL A 192 7.28 -16.73 1.67
CA VAL A 192 6.61 -17.32 2.83
C VAL A 192 7.55 -18.30 3.47
N GLN A 193 8.39 -17.80 4.39
CA GLN A 193 9.39 -18.60 5.09
C GLN A 193 8.78 -19.60 6.10
N ILE A 194 7.49 -19.41 6.44
CA ILE A 194 6.81 -20.23 7.43
C ILE A 194 5.91 -21.25 6.73
N PRO A 195 6.18 -22.57 6.84
CA PRO A 195 5.37 -23.61 6.20
C PRO A 195 3.87 -23.57 6.54
N ARG A 196 3.53 -22.92 7.67
CA ARG A 196 2.15 -22.74 8.16
C ARG A 196 1.84 -21.27 8.38
N HIS A 197 2.04 -20.44 7.36
CA HIS A 197 1.60 -19.04 7.46
C HIS A 197 0.10 -19.00 7.81
N PRO A 198 -0.35 -18.28 8.85
CA PRO A 198 -1.76 -18.29 9.28
C PRO A 198 -2.73 -17.97 8.16
N ARG A 199 -2.45 -16.98 7.31
CA ARG A 199 -3.31 -16.65 6.18
C ARG A 199 -3.55 -17.85 5.27
N ILE A 200 -2.52 -18.68 5.01
CA ILE A 200 -2.63 -19.88 4.17
C ILE A 200 -3.39 -20.97 4.92
N ALA A 201 -2.95 -21.29 6.12
CA ALA A 201 -3.52 -22.37 6.93
C ALA A 201 -5.00 -22.13 7.23
N CYS A 202 -5.34 -20.94 7.76
CA CYS A 202 -6.73 -20.60 8.09
C CYS A 202 -7.63 -20.52 6.85
N PHE A 203 -7.10 -20.05 5.69
CA PHE A 203 -7.89 -20.04 4.47
C PHE A 203 -8.27 -21.46 4.02
N LEU A 204 -7.29 -22.37 3.98
CA LEU A 204 -7.54 -23.79 3.60
C LEU A 204 -8.51 -24.47 4.57
N GLU A 205 -8.31 -24.27 5.87
CA GLU A 205 -9.16 -24.85 6.93
C GLU A 205 -10.62 -24.37 6.79
N ARG A 206 -10.85 -23.05 6.74
CA ARG A 206 -12.21 -22.48 6.68
C ARG A 206 -12.94 -22.83 5.39
N MET A 207 -12.25 -22.86 4.23
CA MET A 207 -12.90 -23.30 2.99
C MET A 207 -13.33 -24.77 3.06
N ASN A 208 -12.47 -25.65 3.61
CA ASN A 208 -12.79 -27.07 3.79
C ASN A 208 -13.94 -27.29 4.79
N GLU A 209 -14.00 -26.53 5.89
CA GLU A 209 -15.12 -26.55 6.85
C GLU A 209 -16.47 -26.19 6.20
N LEU A 210 -16.45 -25.33 5.17
CA LEU A 210 -17.62 -24.97 4.38
C LEU A 210 -17.93 -25.96 3.24
N GLY A 211 -17.22 -27.10 3.16
CA GLY A 211 -17.39 -28.10 2.12
C GLY A 211 -16.84 -27.65 0.76
N ILE A 212 -16.00 -26.63 0.70
CA ILE A 212 -15.35 -26.17 -0.52
C ILE A 212 -13.93 -26.75 -0.55
N GLN A 213 -13.63 -27.57 -1.55
CA GLN A 213 -12.30 -28.16 -1.71
C GLN A 213 -11.25 -27.06 -1.90
N ALA A 214 -10.39 -26.87 -0.89
CA ALA A 214 -9.33 -25.87 -0.95
C ALA A 214 -7.96 -26.50 -1.16
N ALA A 215 -7.15 -25.94 -2.06
CA ALA A 215 -5.82 -26.43 -2.35
C ALA A 215 -4.78 -25.29 -2.38
N PRO A 216 -3.56 -25.54 -1.89
CA PRO A 216 -2.45 -24.64 -2.06
C PRO A 216 -1.83 -24.77 -3.46
N MET A 217 -1.43 -23.64 -4.05
CA MET A 217 -0.67 -23.59 -5.29
C MET A 217 0.55 -22.68 -5.15
N PRO A 218 1.62 -23.18 -4.50
CA PRO A 218 2.85 -22.44 -4.39
C PRO A 218 3.57 -22.38 -5.76
N PHE A 219 4.31 -21.29 -5.99
CA PHE A 219 5.16 -21.15 -7.18
C PHE A 219 6.52 -20.55 -6.82
N ASP A 220 7.49 -20.80 -7.66
CA ASP A 220 8.81 -20.17 -7.59
C ASP A 220 8.88 -18.97 -8.55
N ARG A 221 9.65 -17.93 -8.19
CA ARG A 221 9.71 -16.67 -8.95
C ARG A 221 10.01 -16.92 -10.44
N GLU A 222 10.95 -17.80 -10.70
CA GLU A 222 11.45 -18.13 -12.05
C GLU A 222 10.77 -19.35 -12.66
N GLU A 223 9.67 -19.82 -12.07
CA GLU A 223 8.95 -20.97 -12.61
C GLU A 223 8.40 -20.67 -14.02
N PRO A 224 8.91 -21.35 -15.05
CA PRO A 224 8.55 -21.04 -16.44
C PRO A 224 7.15 -21.52 -16.81
N ASP A 225 6.64 -22.56 -16.17
CA ASP A 225 5.39 -23.24 -16.54
C ASP A 225 4.25 -23.10 -15.52
N PHE A 226 4.18 -21.96 -14.84
CA PHE A 226 3.06 -21.67 -13.94
C PHE A 226 1.70 -21.65 -14.68
N SER A 227 1.67 -21.16 -15.93
CA SER A 227 0.47 -21.14 -16.76
C SER A 227 0.02 -22.57 -17.17
N GLY A 228 0.94 -23.48 -17.44
CA GLY A 228 0.63 -24.90 -17.73
C GLY A 228 -0.01 -25.57 -16.52
N ARG A 229 0.57 -25.44 -15.33
CA ARG A 229 -0.02 -25.94 -14.07
C ARG A 229 -1.40 -25.34 -13.79
N MET A 230 -1.59 -24.06 -14.08
CA MET A 230 -2.89 -23.40 -13.95
C MET A 230 -3.91 -24.00 -14.92
N LYS A 231 -3.50 -24.27 -16.17
CA LYS A 231 -4.35 -24.91 -17.17
C LYS A 231 -4.78 -26.31 -16.74
N GLU A 232 -3.85 -27.13 -16.25
CA GLU A 232 -4.14 -28.48 -15.74
C GLU A 232 -5.14 -28.42 -14.58
N LEU A 233 -4.91 -27.51 -13.60
CA LEU A 233 -5.80 -27.31 -12.47
C LEU A 233 -7.23 -26.96 -12.91
N ILE A 234 -7.37 -26.06 -13.90
CA ILE A 234 -8.67 -25.62 -14.40
C ILE A 234 -9.34 -26.72 -15.22
N SER A 235 -8.57 -27.48 -16.00
CA SER A 235 -9.10 -28.54 -16.86
C SER A 235 -9.49 -29.82 -16.12
N SER A 236 -9.07 -29.98 -14.88
CA SER A 236 -9.33 -31.15 -14.05
C SER A 236 -10.76 -31.25 -13.48
N GLY A 237 -11.65 -30.30 -13.80
CA GLY A 237 -13.05 -30.33 -13.36
C GLY A 237 -13.89 -29.21 -13.96
N ASP A 238 -15.19 -29.46 -14.06
CA ASP A 238 -16.19 -28.48 -14.54
C ASP A 238 -16.65 -27.51 -13.45
N GLU A 239 -16.12 -27.63 -12.23
CA GLU A 239 -16.55 -26.85 -11.10
C GLU A 239 -16.02 -25.41 -11.15
N ARG A 240 -16.82 -24.50 -10.61
CA ARG A 240 -16.43 -23.09 -10.46
C ARG A 240 -15.29 -22.97 -9.46
N ILE A 241 -14.13 -22.52 -9.94
CA ILE A 241 -12.91 -22.33 -9.15
C ILE A 241 -12.79 -20.88 -8.72
N GLY A 242 -12.43 -20.66 -7.46
CA GLY A 242 -12.04 -19.37 -6.91
C GLY A 242 -10.54 -19.29 -6.64
N PHE A 243 -9.95 -18.14 -6.83
CA PHE A 243 -8.52 -17.90 -6.66
C PHE A 243 -8.27 -16.82 -5.64
N PHE A 244 -7.38 -17.09 -4.69
CA PHE A 244 -6.91 -16.13 -3.71
C PHE A 244 -5.40 -15.93 -3.87
N GLY A 245 -4.98 -14.76 -4.36
CA GLY A 245 -3.58 -14.35 -4.40
C GLY A 245 -3.14 -13.85 -3.02
N PHE A 246 -2.12 -14.49 -2.44
CA PHE A 246 -1.61 -14.21 -1.10
C PHE A 246 -1.20 -12.75 -0.91
N ASN A 247 -0.59 -12.13 -1.93
CA ASN A 247 -0.22 -10.72 -1.99
C ASN A 247 -0.33 -10.19 -3.43
N ALA A 248 0.02 -8.92 -3.65
CA ALA A 248 -0.08 -8.27 -4.95
C ALA A 248 0.73 -8.98 -6.05
N LEU A 249 1.96 -9.44 -5.76
CA LEU A 249 2.80 -10.15 -6.75
C LEU A 249 2.19 -11.48 -7.15
N CYS A 250 1.66 -12.22 -6.18
CA CYS A 250 0.91 -13.45 -6.44
C CYS A 250 -0.32 -13.19 -7.31
N GLY A 251 -1.01 -12.07 -7.06
CA GLY A 251 -2.13 -11.61 -7.87
C GLY A 251 -1.74 -11.27 -9.31
N VAL A 252 -0.64 -10.59 -9.52
CA VAL A 252 -0.10 -10.28 -10.86
C VAL A 252 0.24 -11.58 -11.59
N LYS A 253 0.98 -12.52 -10.95
CA LYS A 253 1.32 -13.82 -11.55
C LYS A 253 0.08 -14.60 -11.96
N LEU A 254 -0.94 -14.62 -11.08
CA LEU A 254 -2.23 -15.25 -11.34
C LEU A 254 -2.96 -14.62 -12.53
N CYS A 255 -3.09 -13.29 -12.55
CA CYS A 255 -3.78 -12.59 -13.62
C CYS A 255 -3.07 -12.75 -14.97
N CYS A 256 -1.73 -12.69 -15.01
CA CYS A 256 -0.94 -12.97 -16.20
C CYS A 256 -1.18 -14.39 -16.73
N ALA A 257 -1.22 -15.39 -15.83
CA ALA A 257 -1.50 -16.77 -16.24
C ALA A 257 -2.92 -16.94 -16.79
N LEU A 258 -3.92 -16.36 -16.12
CA LEU A 258 -5.31 -16.40 -16.60
C LEU A 258 -5.47 -15.68 -17.94
N GLU A 259 -4.77 -14.55 -18.15
CA GLU A 259 -4.79 -13.80 -19.39
C GLU A 259 -4.14 -14.58 -20.52
N SER A 260 -2.97 -15.20 -20.31
CA SER A 260 -2.29 -16.05 -21.29
C SER A 260 -3.13 -17.26 -21.72
N LEU A 261 -4.02 -17.74 -20.87
CA LEU A 261 -4.96 -18.82 -21.15
C LEU A 261 -6.29 -18.32 -21.75
N GLY A 262 -6.49 -17.02 -21.90
CA GLY A 262 -7.75 -16.42 -22.34
C GLY A 262 -8.89 -16.51 -21.31
N LEU A 263 -8.57 -16.77 -20.05
CA LEU A 263 -9.53 -17.06 -18.97
C LEU A 263 -9.75 -15.92 -17.99
N LEU A 264 -9.00 -14.81 -18.10
CA LEU A 264 -9.08 -13.71 -17.15
C LEU A 264 -10.52 -13.15 -17.06
N ARG A 265 -11.19 -12.94 -18.18
CA ARG A 265 -12.57 -12.42 -18.22
C ARG A 265 -13.59 -13.37 -17.59
N LYS A 266 -13.32 -14.68 -17.63
CA LYS A 266 -14.19 -15.68 -17.01
C LYS A 266 -14.13 -15.66 -15.49
N TYR A 267 -12.95 -15.46 -14.94
CA TYR A 267 -12.70 -15.63 -13.51
C TYR A 267 -12.58 -14.31 -12.74
N SER A 268 -11.91 -13.29 -13.32
CA SER A 268 -11.52 -12.08 -12.59
C SER A 268 -12.68 -11.33 -11.95
N PRO A 269 -13.82 -11.08 -12.63
CA PRO A 269 -14.83 -10.21 -12.01
C PRO A 269 -15.53 -10.83 -10.80
N HIS A 270 -15.49 -12.17 -10.65
CA HIS A 270 -16.34 -12.85 -9.67
C HIS A 270 -15.60 -13.78 -8.72
N SER A 271 -14.49 -14.35 -9.10
CA SER A 271 -13.82 -15.42 -8.35
C SER A 271 -12.31 -15.29 -8.25
N VAL A 272 -11.75 -14.11 -8.54
CA VAL A 272 -10.35 -13.78 -8.28
C VAL A 272 -10.28 -12.66 -7.25
N LEU A 273 -9.66 -12.96 -6.13
CA LEU A 273 -9.37 -12.01 -5.07
C LEU A 273 -7.86 -11.97 -4.82
N VAL A 274 -7.32 -10.79 -4.62
CA VAL A 274 -5.90 -10.61 -4.34
C VAL A 274 -5.75 -9.84 -3.03
N CYS A 275 -4.93 -10.34 -2.11
CA CYS A 275 -4.52 -9.52 -0.98
C CYS A 275 -3.54 -8.45 -1.48
N ASP A 276 -3.57 -7.30 -0.85
CA ASP A 276 -2.87 -6.06 -1.16
C ASP A 276 -3.41 -5.32 -2.39
N LYS A 277 -3.85 -4.10 -2.13
CA LYS A 277 -4.16 -3.15 -3.19
C LYS A 277 -2.88 -2.68 -3.88
N SER A 278 -2.75 -2.96 -5.17
CA SER A 278 -1.59 -2.56 -5.96
C SER A 278 -2.00 -1.88 -7.27
N LEU A 279 -1.24 -0.86 -7.67
CA LEU A 279 -1.41 -0.22 -8.98
C LEU A 279 -1.14 -1.18 -10.14
N LEU A 280 -0.30 -2.20 -9.94
CA LEU A 280 -0.01 -3.23 -10.94
C LEU A 280 -1.27 -4.01 -11.35
N LEU A 281 -2.19 -4.23 -10.42
CA LEU A 281 -3.45 -4.95 -10.68
C LEU A 281 -4.47 -4.10 -11.46
N ASN A 282 -4.31 -2.79 -11.51
CA ASN A 282 -5.17 -1.91 -12.31
C ASN A 282 -4.94 -2.04 -13.83
N GLY A 283 -3.84 -2.68 -14.25
CA GLY A 283 -3.54 -2.95 -15.66
C GLY A 283 -4.35 -4.11 -16.26
N PHE A 284 -4.99 -4.93 -15.44
CA PHE A 284 -5.81 -6.05 -15.89
C PHE A 284 -7.26 -5.65 -16.14
N PHE A 285 -7.87 -6.23 -17.17
CA PHE A 285 -9.28 -5.98 -17.49
C PHE A 285 -10.01 -7.29 -17.83
N PRO A 286 -11.01 -7.67 -17.03
CA PRO A 286 -11.51 -7.02 -15.82
C PRO A 286 -10.49 -7.07 -14.65
N ARG A 287 -10.48 -6.03 -13.85
CA ARG A 287 -9.62 -5.95 -12.67
C ARG A 287 -10.08 -6.96 -11.60
N PRO A 288 -9.18 -7.70 -10.95
CA PRO A 288 -9.56 -8.57 -9.84
C PRO A 288 -10.08 -7.77 -8.64
N ALA A 289 -10.88 -8.39 -7.80
CA ALA A 289 -11.16 -7.85 -6.47
C ALA A 289 -9.88 -7.83 -5.62
N MET A 290 -9.77 -6.86 -4.73
CA MET A 290 -8.56 -6.67 -3.91
C MET A 290 -8.91 -6.45 -2.45
N ILE A 291 -8.03 -6.85 -1.56
CA ILE A 291 -8.07 -6.48 -0.15
C ILE A 291 -7.09 -5.32 0.07
N ASP A 292 -7.58 -4.17 0.50
CA ASP A 292 -6.79 -2.98 0.81
C ASP A 292 -6.35 -3.05 2.28
N LEU A 293 -5.06 -3.13 2.52
CA LEU A 293 -4.45 -3.14 3.86
C LEU A 293 -4.38 -1.74 4.49
N ASN A 294 -4.74 -0.71 3.74
CA ASN A 294 -4.72 0.69 4.16
C ASN A 294 -3.33 1.13 4.68
N LEU A 295 -2.30 0.94 3.85
CA LEU A 295 -0.91 1.29 4.18
C LEU A 295 -0.72 2.72 4.71
N PRO A 296 -1.43 3.75 4.19
CA PRO A 296 -1.32 5.10 4.75
C PRO A 296 -1.73 5.18 6.23
N ALA A 297 -2.82 4.51 6.61
CA ALA A 297 -3.25 4.48 8.01
C ALA A 297 -2.28 3.66 8.89
N MET A 298 -1.75 2.57 8.34
CA MET A 298 -0.72 1.76 9.01
C MET A 298 0.53 2.56 9.31
N ALA A 299 1.04 3.31 8.33
CA ALA A 299 2.20 4.17 8.47
C ALA A 299 1.98 5.31 9.49
N GLU A 300 0.80 5.93 9.48
CA GLU A 300 0.44 6.96 10.46
C GLU A 300 0.41 6.40 11.88
N ARG A 301 -0.19 5.22 12.07
CA ARG A 301 -0.23 4.53 13.37
C ARG A 301 1.15 4.10 13.84
N ALA A 302 2.01 3.60 12.94
CA ALA A 302 3.40 3.28 13.27
C ALA A 302 4.16 4.49 13.81
N VAL A 303 4.00 5.66 13.18
CA VAL A 303 4.63 6.90 13.65
C VAL A 303 4.05 7.34 15.00
N ASN A 304 2.73 7.23 15.21
CA ASN A 304 2.10 7.57 16.48
C ASN A 304 2.56 6.64 17.62
N LEU A 305 2.71 5.33 17.36
CA LEU A 305 3.30 4.38 18.31
C LEU A 305 4.74 4.79 18.65
N LEU A 306 5.56 5.10 17.66
CA LEU A 306 6.94 5.54 17.90
C LEU A 306 7.01 6.81 18.74
N ILE A 307 6.19 7.82 18.45
CA ILE A 307 6.14 9.07 19.24
C ILE A 307 5.79 8.76 20.69
N GLY A 308 4.80 7.91 20.92
CA GLY A 308 4.43 7.46 22.28
C GLY A 308 5.59 6.73 22.98
N ARG A 309 6.29 5.87 22.24
CA ARG A 309 7.44 5.08 22.74
C ARG A 309 8.63 5.95 23.09
N LEU A 310 8.92 6.97 22.29
CA LEU A 310 10.01 7.93 22.56
C LEU A 310 9.82 8.69 23.89
N GLY A 311 8.56 8.89 24.31
CA GLY A 311 8.25 9.52 25.59
C GLY A 311 8.27 8.57 26.78
N LYS A 312 8.08 7.25 26.54
CA LYS A 312 7.93 6.22 27.58
C LYS A 312 8.51 4.88 27.12
N PRO A 313 9.84 4.79 27.01
CA PRO A 313 10.49 3.59 26.43
C PRO A 313 10.30 2.33 27.30
N GLU A 314 10.07 2.50 28.60
CA GLU A 314 9.92 1.42 29.58
C GLU A 314 8.55 0.69 29.54
N TYR A 315 7.58 1.23 28.80
CA TYR A 315 6.25 0.61 28.73
C TYR A 315 6.29 -0.70 27.95
N PRO A 316 5.39 -1.67 28.29
CA PRO A 316 5.27 -2.90 27.52
C PRO A 316 4.99 -2.63 26.04
N GLY A 317 5.49 -3.50 25.16
CA GLY A 317 5.24 -3.43 23.73
C GLY A 317 3.77 -3.58 23.39
N ILE A 318 3.30 -2.81 22.42
CA ILE A 318 1.92 -2.83 21.91
C ILE A 318 1.88 -3.61 20.60
N LEU A 319 0.94 -4.53 20.45
CA LEU A 319 0.59 -5.13 19.17
C LEU A 319 -0.69 -4.47 18.65
N MET A 320 -0.61 -3.82 17.49
CA MET A 320 -1.75 -3.25 16.79
C MET A 320 -2.04 -4.05 15.52
N LEU A 321 -3.27 -4.50 15.35
CA LEU A 321 -3.74 -5.15 14.14
C LEU A 321 -4.46 -4.14 13.25
N GLN A 322 -4.05 -4.06 11.98
CA GLN A 322 -4.68 -3.22 10.98
C GLN A 322 -5.79 -3.99 10.27
N SER A 323 -7.03 -3.52 10.41
CA SER A 323 -8.18 -4.09 9.69
C SER A 323 -8.09 -3.80 8.18
N PRO A 324 -8.28 -4.83 7.36
CA PRO A 324 -8.32 -4.73 5.91
C PRO A 324 -9.68 -4.23 5.41
N ARG A 325 -9.77 -3.90 4.12
CA ARG A 325 -11.01 -3.54 3.45
C ARG A 325 -11.12 -4.21 2.08
N LEU A 326 -12.26 -4.84 1.78
CA LEU A 326 -12.53 -5.39 0.45
C LEU A 326 -12.83 -4.27 -0.57
N LEU A 327 -12.17 -4.34 -1.72
CA LEU A 327 -12.40 -3.51 -2.90
C LEU A 327 -12.88 -4.41 -4.03
N LEU A 328 -14.13 -4.26 -4.43
CA LEU A 328 -14.73 -5.04 -5.52
C LEU A 328 -14.18 -4.60 -6.89
N SER A 329 -14.27 -5.50 -7.87
CA SER A 329 -14.05 -5.17 -9.28
C SER A 329 -15.06 -4.11 -9.74
N GLN A 330 -14.67 -3.26 -10.70
CA GLN A 330 -15.57 -2.22 -11.25
C GLN A 330 -16.82 -2.79 -11.93
N GLU A 331 -16.80 -4.04 -12.37
CA GLU A 331 -17.96 -4.70 -12.97
C GLU A 331 -18.99 -5.22 -11.94
N GLN A 332 -18.66 -5.15 -10.64
CA GLN A 332 -19.55 -5.57 -9.55
C GLN A 332 -20.28 -4.40 -8.89
N LEU A 333 -19.97 -3.17 -9.31
CA LEU A 333 -20.61 -1.93 -8.88
C LEU A 333 -21.67 -1.49 -9.90
#